data_86c0695db9aff702cb2b44068bff5f34
#
_entry.id   86c0695db9aff702cb2b44068bff5f34
#
_cell.length_a   1.000
_cell.length_b   1.000
_cell.length_c   1.000
_cell.angle_alpha   90.00
_cell.angle_beta   90.00
_cell.angle_gamma   90.00
#
_symmetry.space_group_name_H-M   'P 1'
#
loop_
_entity.id
_entity.type
_entity.pdbx_description
1 polymer ?
#
loop_
_entity_poly.entity_id
_entity_poly.type
_entity_poly.pdbx_seq_one_letter_code
_entity_poly.pdbx_strand_id
1 'polypeptide(L)'
;MTGQVNFDFSGATVLITGGTSGIGYATASLFRDAGAQVTITGTKPAATDYDADLSGMAYRQLRITDHESVDAVVGNFSQLDVLVNNAGANFPGGLDESKPDGFDASVALNLTGPYRLTVGLYGALRASTATGGASVVNLASMSALRSVPMVPGYSAAKSGIVNITRNLAVKWAGKGIRVNAVAPGAIDTPMTAPMHGVAEIVEAELAHIPLRRFGYVTEIAPTVAFLCTEQSSYTSGAVFVVDGASDCV
;
A
#
# COMPACT_ATOMS: atom_id res chain seq x y z
N MET A 1 -18.27 -20.87 -2.18
CA MET A 1 -18.56 -20.21 -0.90
C MET A 1 -19.29 -18.91 -1.20
N THR A 2 -20.36 -18.61 -0.46
CA THR A 2 -21.28 -17.50 -0.72
C THR A 2 -21.28 -16.43 0.38
N GLY A 3 -20.21 -16.33 1.17
CA GLY A 3 -20.08 -15.29 2.19
C GLY A 3 -19.61 -13.98 1.57
N GLN A 4 -20.37 -12.90 1.76
CA GLN A 4 -19.93 -11.53 1.48
C GLN A 4 -19.48 -10.89 2.79
N VAL A 5 -18.32 -10.20 2.77
CA VAL A 5 -17.87 -9.38 3.89
C VAL A 5 -18.34 -7.96 3.63
N ASN A 6 -19.15 -7.42 4.52
CA ASN A 6 -19.55 -6.02 4.48
C ASN A 6 -18.68 -5.24 5.46
N PHE A 7 -18.12 -4.13 4.99
CA PHE A 7 -17.35 -3.19 5.80
C PHE A 7 -18.19 -1.96 6.07
N ASP A 8 -18.08 -1.41 7.27
CA ASP A 8 -18.62 -0.10 7.64
C ASP A 8 -17.47 0.76 8.19
N PHE A 9 -17.14 1.81 7.46
CA PHE A 9 -16.15 2.80 7.84
C PHE A 9 -16.77 4.21 7.94
N SER A 10 -18.09 4.28 8.23
CA SER A 10 -18.80 5.54 8.36
C SER A 10 -18.10 6.45 9.37
N GLY A 11 -17.75 7.66 8.93
CA GLY A 11 -17.08 8.67 9.75
C GLY A 11 -15.55 8.48 9.90
N ALA A 12 -14.96 7.39 9.42
CA ALA A 12 -13.52 7.21 9.46
C ALA A 12 -12.81 8.13 8.45
N THR A 13 -11.69 8.71 8.87
CA THR A 13 -10.79 9.50 8.02
C THR A 13 -9.66 8.63 7.52
N VAL A 14 -9.54 8.48 6.20
CA VAL A 14 -8.65 7.53 5.54
C VAL A 14 -7.72 8.25 4.57
N LEU A 15 -6.42 7.97 4.64
CA LEU A 15 -5.43 8.40 3.65
C LEU A 15 -4.84 7.19 2.93
N ILE A 16 -4.89 7.19 1.59
CA ILE A 16 -4.31 6.13 0.76
C ILE A 16 -3.33 6.75 -0.23
N THR A 17 -2.06 6.40 -0.13
CA THR A 17 -1.06 6.87 -1.08
C THR A 17 -1.11 6.06 -2.38
N GLY A 18 -0.99 6.74 -3.53
CA GLY A 18 -1.11 6.08 -4.83
C GLY A 18 -2.50 5.51 -5.10
N GLY A 19 -3.55 6.21 -4.63
CA GLY A 19 -4.95 5.78 -4.76
C GLY A 19 -5.59 6.01 -6.13
N THR A 20 -4.81 6.34 -7.15
CA THR A 20 -5.31 6.69 -8.49
C THR A 20 -5.35 5.53 -9.48
N SER A 21 -4.82 4.35 -9.12
CA SER A 21 -4.82 3.16 -9.96
C SER A 21 -4.56 1.89 -9.14
N GLY A 22 -4.73 0.73 -9.77
CA GLY A 22 -4.36 -0.58 -9.22
C GLY A 22 -4.93 -0.88 -7.84
N ILE A 23 -4.11 -1.46 -6.97
CA ILE A 23 -4.50 -1.85 -5.60
C ILE A 23 -4.95 -0.63 -4.80
N GLY A 24 -4.25 0.50 -4.93
CA GLY A 24 -4.59 1.72 -4.21
C GLY A 24 -5.97 2.24 -4.56
N TYR A 25 -6.34 2.25 -5.84
CA TYR A 25 -7.66 2.67 -6.30
C TYR A 25 -8.77 1.72 -5.83
N ALA A 26 -8.56 0.40 -5.96
CA ALA A 26 -9.53 -0.58 -5.50
C ALA A 26 -9.76 -0.47 -3.97
N THR A 27 -8.68 -0.25 -3.22
CA THR A 27 -8.74 -0.03 -1.77
C THR A 27 -9.49 1.26 -1.44
N ALA A 28 -9.19 2.35 -2.13
CA ALA A 28 -9.84 3.64 -1.92
C ALA A 28 -11.34 3.58 -2.23
N SER A 29 -11.72 2.92 -3.33
CA SER A 29 -13.11 2.69 -3.71
C SER A 29 -13.85 1.89 -2.64
N LEU A 30 -13.24 0.81 -2.11
CA LEU A 30 -13.85 0.01 -1.04
C LEU A 30 -14.10 0.86 0.22
N PHE A 31 -13.13 1.66 0.67
CA PHE A 31 -13.32 2.54 1.84
C PHE A 31 -14.38 3.62 1.59
N ARG A 32 -14.39 4.25 0.41
CA ARG A 32 -15.42 5.21 0.01
C ARG A 32 -16.81 4.58 0.05
N ASP A 33 -16.96 3.42 -0.57
CA ASP A 33 -18.25 2.71 -0.67
C ASP A 33 -18.72 2.19 0.70
N ALA A 34 -17.78 2.00 1.64
CA ALA A 34 -18.04 1.69 3.04
C ALA A 34 -18.25 2.94 3.94
N GLY A 35 -18.40 4.14 3.36
CA GLY A 35 -18.78 5.37 4.06
C GLY A 35 -17.65 6.19 4.66
N ALA A 36 -16.37 5.87 4.37
CA ALA A 36 -15.23 6.63 4.87
C ALA A 36 -15.03 7.97 4.14
N GLN A 37 -14.42 8.92 4.83
CA GLN A 37 -13.86 10.14 4.24
C GLN A 37 -12.48 9.84 3.69
N VAL A 38 -12.41 9.51 2.39
CA VAL A 38 -11.19 9.06 1.74
C VAL A 38 -10.43 10.21 1.11
N THR A 39 -9.16 10.35 1.48
CA THR A 39 -8.19 11.15 0.75
C THR A 39 -7.22 10.21 0.04
N ILE A 40 -7.03 10.41 -1.25
CA ILE A 40 -6.06 9.70 -2.07
C ILE A 40 -4.93 10.62 -2.53
N THR A 41 -3.79 10.04 -2.82
CA THR A 41 -2.70 10.81 -3.44
C THR A 41 -2.28 10.22 -4.78
N GLY A 42 -1.70 11.08 -5.61
CA GLY A 42 -1.07 10.74 -6.88
C GLY A 42 -0.01 11.76 -7.25
N THR A 43 0.72 11.52 -8.32
CA THR A 43 1.86 12.37 -8.74
C THR A 43 1.47 13.53 -9.64
N LYS A 44 0.32 13.44 -10.33
CA LYS A 44 -0.17 14.50 -11.23
C LYS A 44 -0.75 15.69 -10.44
N PRO A 45 -0.79 16.90 -11.01
CA PRO A 45 -1.26 18.08 -10.30
C PRO A 45 -2.72 18.02 -9.83
N ALA A 46 -3.61 17.42 -10.62
CA ALA A 46 -5.05 17.38 -10.33
C ALA A 46 -5.65 15.98 -10.48
N ALA A 47 -6.78 15.76 -9.79
CA ALA A 47 -7.55 14.52 -9.92
C ALA A 47 -8.06 14.29 -11.35
N THR A 48 -8.42 15.36 -12.04
CA THR A 48 -8.89 15.33 -13.44
C THR A 48 -7.84 14.88 -14.46
N ASP A 49 -6.59 14.79 -14.05
CA ASP A 49 -5.51 14.32 -14.92
C ASP A 49 -5.44 12.77 -14.99
N TYR A 50 -6.30 12.07 -14.23
CA TYR A 50 -6.38 10.61 -14.21
C TYR A 50 -7.66 10.12 -14.90
N ASP A 51 -7.57 8.99 -15.60
CA ASP A 51 -8.71 8.36 -16.29
C ASP A 51 -9.69 7.67 -15.33
N ALA A 52 -9.24 7.34 -14.11
CA ALA A 52 -10.07 6.69 -13.10
C ALA A 52 -11.13 7.66 -12.53
N ASP A 53 -12.31 7.15 -12.23
CA ASP A 53 -13.34 7.90 -11.52
C ASP A 53 -12.94 8.07 -10.04
N LEU A 54 -12.45 9.26 -9.70
CA LEU A 54 -12.05 9.63 -8.35
C LEU A 54 -13.16 10.37 -7.58
N SER A 55 -14.39 10.36 -8.08
CA SER A 55 -15.54 11.01 -7.44
C SER A 55 -15.76 10.45 -6.02
N GLY A 56 -16.17 11.32 -5.10
CA GLY A 56 -16.36 10.95 -3.69
C GLY A 56 -15.07 10.80 -2.88
N MET A 57 -13.89 11.07 -3.47
CA MET A 57 -12.60 11.07 -2.81
C MET A 57 -11.93 12.44 -2.90
N ALA A 58 -11.31 12.88 -1.82
CA ALA A 58 -10.43 14.05 -1.85
C ALA A 58 -9.09 13.65 -2.48
N TYR A 59 -8.55 14.53 -3.34
CA TYR A 59 -7.25 14.31 -3.98
C TYR A 59 -6.19 15.25 -3.43
N ARG A 60 -4.96 14.75 -3.27
CA ARG A 60 -3.77 15.55 -2.98
C ARG A 60 -2.61 15.08 -3.87
N GLN A 61 -1.90 16.03 -4.46
CA GLN A 61 -0.64 15.68 -5.12
C GLN A 61 0.39 15.26 -4.07
N LEU A 62 1.10 14.16 -4.34
CA LEU A 62 2.20 13.68 -3.50
C LEU A 62 3.34 13.16 -4.38
N ARG A 63 4.49 13.81 -4.27
CA ARG A 63 5.78 13.28 -4.69
C ARG A 63 6.48 12.75 -3.45
N ILE A 64 6.34 11.46 -3.19
CA ILE A 64 6.72 10.82 -1.92
C ILE A 64 8.23 10.94 -1.60
N THR A 65 9.08 11.17 -2.61
CA THR A 65 10.51 11.40 -2.47
C THR A 65 10.87 12.86 -2.21
N ASP A 66 9.92 13.77 -2.37
CA ASP A 66 10.07 15.20 -2.11
C ASP A 66 9.57 15.51 -0.68
N HIS A 67 10.46 16.04 0.13
CA HIS A 67 10.20 16.32 1.54
C HIS A 67 9.11 17.38 1.73
N GLU A 68 9.13 18.45 0.95
CA GLU A 68 8.13 19.52 1.04
C GLU A 68 6.74 19.02 0.63
N SER A 69 6.68 18.16 -0.39
CA SER A 69 5.45 17.52 -0.82
C SER A 69 4.87 16.60 0.26
N VAL A 70 5.73 15.86 0.97
CA VAL A 70 5.31 15.02 2.11
C VAL A 70 4.79 15.88 3.25
N ASP A 71 5.54 16.93 3.63
CA ASP A 71 5.17 17.81 4.74
C ASP A 71 3.86 18.56 4.45
N ALA A 72 3.61 18.95 3.19
CA ALA A 72 2.35 19.54 2.76
C ALA A 72 1.16 18.57 2.92
N VAL A 73 1.33 17.28 2.60
CA VAL A 73 0.27 16.28 2.81
C VAL A 73 0.05 16.05 4.31
N VAL A 74 1.11 15.91 5.11
CA VAL A 74 1.03 15.74 6.57
C VAL A 74 0.24 16.88 7.21
N GLY A 75 0.48 18.13 6.81
CA GLY A 75 -0.18 19.32 7.35
C GLY A 75 -1.69 19.38 7.13
N ASN A 76 -2.26 18.53 6.26
CA ASN A 76 -3.71 18.47 6.03
C ASN A 76 -4.46 17.63 7.08
N PHE A 77 -3.77 16.91 7.96
CA PHE A 77 -4.40 15.98 8.89
C PHE A 77 -4.14 16.36 10.35
N SER A 78 -5.17 16.79 11.06
CA SER A 78 -5.16 16.89 12.53
C SER A 78 -5.58 15.58 13.20
N GLN A 79 -6.36 14.73 12.50
CA GLN A 79 -6.79 13.40 12.90
C GLN A 79 -6.77 12.48 11.70
N LEU A 80 -6.36 11.22 11.91
CA LEU A 80 -6.34 10.19 10.88
C LEU A 80 -6.60 8.81 11.50
N ASP A 81 -7.58 8.09 11.01
CA ASP A 81 -7.94 6.78 11.53
C ASP A 81 -7.24 5.66 10.78
N VAL A 82 -7.05 5.83 9.46
CA VAL A 82 -6.40 4.84 8.60
C VAL A 82 -5.38 5.50 7.68
N LEU A 83 -4.17 4.95 7.67
CA LEU A 83 -3.14 5.22 6.68
C LEU A 83 -2.83 3.96 5.88
N VAL A 84 -2.99 4.02 4.55
CA VAL A 84 -2.54 2.96 3.64
C VAL A 84 -1.36 3.47 2.81
N ASN A 85 -0.16 2.98 3.12
CA ASN A 85 1.04 3.23 2.33
C ASN A 85 1.09 2.26 1.15
N ASN A 86 0.49 2.68 0.02
CA ASN A 86 0.42 1.87 -1.18
C ASN A 86 1.31 2.42 -2.32
N ALA A 87 1.58 3.74 -2.36
CA ALA A 87 2.43 4.32 -3.39
C ALA A 87 3.77 3.60 -3.51
N GLY A 88 4.14 3.25 -4.72
CA GLY A 88 5.39 2.55 -5.04
C GLY A 88 5.47 2.20 -6.51
N ALA A 89 6.67 1.94 -7.01
CA ALA A 89 6.93 1.51 -8.37
C ALA A 89 8.24 0.73 -8.47
N ASN A 90 8.33 -0.13 -9.48
CA ASN A 90 9.58 -0.70 -9.96
C ASN A 90 10.22 0.28 -10.96
N PHE A 91 11.54 0.24 -11.09
CA PHE A 91 12.30 1.05 -12.06
C PHE A 91 11.91 2.54 -12.04
N PRO A 92 11.98 3.22 -10.87
CA PRO A 92 11.56 4.61 -10.77
C PRO A 92 12.34 5.49 -11.74
N GLY A 93 11.63 6.31 -12.51
CA GLY A 93 12.23 7.12 -13.57
C GLY A 93 12.81 6.33 -14.75
N GLY A 94 12.53 5.04 -14.87
CA GLY A 94 13.10 4.15 -15.89
C GLY A 94 14.54 3.71 -15.57
N LEU A 95 15.02 3.93 -14.35
CA LEU A 95 16.39 3.59 -13.94
C LEU A 95 16.54 2.08 -13.70
N ASP A 96 17.68 1.54 -14.09
CA ASP A 96 18.08 0.15 -13.83
C ASP A 96 18.44 -0.03 -12.35
N GLU A 97 17.65 -0.79 -11.62
CA GLU A 97 17.85 -1.03 -10.18
C GLU A 97 19.10 -1.88 -9.85
N SER A 98 19.73 -2.51 -10.84
CA SER A 98 21.03 -3.17 -10.68
C SER A 98 22.19 -2.16 -10.58
N LYS A 99 21.97 -0.89 -10.86
CA LYS A 99 22.91 0.21 -10.75
C LYS A 99 22.65 1.01 -9.47
N PRO A 100 23.68 1.63 -8.89
CA PRO A 100 23.56 2.42 -7.65
C PRO A 100 22.42 3.45 -7.70
N ASP A 101 22.34 4.26 -8.75
CA ASP A 101 21.33 5.32 -8.87
C ASP A 101 19.90 4.76 -8.93
N GLY A 102 19.68 3.65 -9.63
CA GLY A 102 18.38 2.98 -9.71
C GLY A 102 18.01 2.31 -8.40
N PHE A 103 18.98 1.69 -7.73
CA PHE A 103 18.80 1.13 -6.40
C PHE A 103 18.40 2.21 -5.38
N ASP A 104 19.15 3.31 -5.33
CA ASP A 104 18.88 4.42 -4.41
C ASP A 104 17.52 5.07 -4.67
N ALA A 105 17.17 5.28 -5.95
CA ALA A 105 15.87 5.82 -6.34
C ALA A 105 14.72 4.89 -5.90
N SER A 106 14.90 3.58 -6.03
CA SER A 106 13.91 2.59 -5.60
C SER A 106 13.74 2.57 -4.07
N VAL A 107 14.84 2.62 -3.32
CA VAL A 107 14.81 2.72 -1.85
C VAL A 107 14.16 4.03 -1.40
N ALA A 108 14.49 5.15 -2.04
CA ALA A 108 13.88 6.44 -1.73
C ALA A 108 12.34 6.42 -1.92
N LEU A 109 11.88 5.87 -3.06
CA LEU A 109 10.45 5.82 -3.40
C LEU A 109 9.68 4.82 -2.52
N ASN A 110 10.20 3.61 -2.35
CA ASN A 110 9.45 2.48 -1.81
C ASN A 110 9.66 2.25 -0.29
N LEU A 111 10.63 2.93 0.33
CA LEU A 111 10.96 2.78 1.74
C LEU A 111 11.04 4.12 2.47
N THR A 112 12.00 4.98 2.07
CA THR A 112 12.30 6.21 2.84
C THR A 112 11.14 7.19 2.82
N GLY A 113 10.53 7.41 1.66
CA GLY A 113 9.39 8.29 1.51
C GLY A 113 8.15 7.85 2.30
N PRO A 114 7.67 6.60 2.16
CA PRO A 114 6.58 6.07 2.97
C PRO A 114 6.86 6.12 4.48
N TYR A 115 8.09 5.84 4.91
CA TYR A 115 8.48 5.96 6.32
C TYR A 115 8.37 7.41 6.81
N ARG A 116 8.90 8.38 6.04
CA ARG A 116 8.81 9.81 6.39
C ARG A 116 7.34 10.26 6.54
N LEU A 117 6.49 9.92 5.59
CA LEU A 117 5.06 10.23 5.64
C LEU A 117 4.41 9.62 6.90
N THR A 118 4.67 8.35 7.15
CA THR A 118 4.09 7.62 8.28
C THR A 118 4.47 8.26 9.62
N VAL A 119 5.75 8.60 9.79
CA VAL A 119 6.22 9.26 11.03
C VAL A 119 5.70 10.69 11.14
N GLY A 120 5.61 11.42 10.03
CA GLY A 120 5.01 12.76 10.00
C GLY A 120 3.55 12.76 10.45
N LEU A 121 2.79 11.73 10.07
CA LEU A 121 1.38 11.57 10.44
C LEU A 121 1.16 11.00 11.85
N TYR A 122 2.22 10.72 12.63
CA TYR A 122 2.09 10.13 13.96
C TYR A 122 1.16 10.92 14.89
N GLY A 123 1.23 12.25 14.86
CA GLY A 123 0.35 13.12 15.66
C GLY A 123 -1.13 12.94 15.30
N ALA A 124 -1.44 12.92 14.02
CA ALA A 124 -2.80 12.72 13.49
C ALA A 124 -3.33 11.31 13.80
N LEU A 125 -2.49 10.27 13.65
CA LEU A 125 -2.85 8.89 14.00
C LEU A 125 -3.12 8.74 15.51
N ARG A 126 -2.34 9.38 16.36
CA ARG A 126 -2.59 9.39 17.80
C ARG A 126 -3.89 10.09 18.21
N ALA A 127 -4.35 11.03 17.39
CA ALA A 127 -5.59 11.76 17.62
C ALA A 127 -6.83 11.01 17.12
N SER A 128 -6.67 9.79 16.56
CA SER A 128 -7.77 8.94 16.14
C SER A 128 -8.71 8.65 17.30
N THR A 129 -10.01 8.73 17.02
CA THR A 129 -11.09 8.35 17.94
C THR A 129 -11.81 7.06 17.50
N ALA A 130 -11.28 6.40 16.47
CA ALA A 130 -11.84 5.14 15.97
C ALA A 130 -11.80 4.05 17.06
N THR A 131 -12.86 3.25 17.15
CA THR A 131 -12.90 2.06 17.99
C THR A 131 -11.79 1.09 17.56
N GLY A 132 -10.93 0.70 18.51
CA GLY A 132 -9.74 -0.11 18.21
C GLY A 132 -8.51 0.69 17.81
N GLY A 133 -8.57 2.04 17.82
CA GLY A 133 -7.46 2.95 17.52
C GLY A 133 -7.16 3.10 16.04
N ALA A 134 -6.12 3.86 15.72
CA ALA A 134 -5.68 4.05 14.34
C ALA A 134 -5.02 2.78 13.75
N SER A 135 -5.13 2.63 12.43
CA SER A 135 -4.49 1.54 11.70
C SER A 135 -3.59 2.06 10.58
N VAL A 136 -2.37 1.56 10.52
CA VAL A 136 -1.45 1.76 9.39
C VAL A 136 -1.28 0.43 8.67
N VAL A 137 -1.55 0.42 7.36
CA VAL A 137 -1.32 -0.75 6.50
C VAL A 137 -0.29 -0.39 5.43
N ASN A 138 0.81 -1.11 5.43
CA ASN A 138 1.89 -0.95 4.46
C ASN A 138 1.74 -1.99 3.34
N LEU A 139 1.70 -1.57 2.08
CA LEU A 139 1.82 -2.49 0.95
C LEU A 139 3.29 -2.89 0.79
N ALA A 140 3.60 -4.09 1.27
CA ALA A 140 4.85 -4.78 1.00
C ALA A 140 4.81 -5.42 -0.41
N SER A 141 5.39 -6.56 -0.59
CA SER A 141 5.36 -7.38 -1.81
C SER A 141 5.89 -8.77 -1.47
N MET A 142 5.56 -9.76 -2.27
CA MET A 142 6.24 -11.05 -2.22
C MET A 142 7.76 -10.93 -2.46
N SER A 143 8.21 -9.88 -3.18
CA SER A 143 9.65 -9.59 -3.35
C SER A 143 10.38 -9.24 -2.05
N ALA A 144 9.65 -8.98 -0.96
CA ALA A 144 10.22 -8.87 0.38
C ALA A 144 10.52 -10.22 1.03
N LEU A 145 9.94 -11.29 0.54
CA LEU A 145 9.96 -12.63 1.13
C LEU A 145 10.75 -13.62 0.28
N ARG A 146 10.71 -13.46 -1.05
CA ARG A 146 11.49 -14.27 -2.00
C ARG A 146 12.40 -13.39 -2.87
N SER A 147 13.39 -14.02 -3.50
CA SER A 147 14.30 -13.34 -4.44
C SER A 147 13.59 -12.94 -5.74
N VAL A 148 13.77 -11.68 -6.16
CA VAL A 148 13.36 -11.15 -7.47
C VAL A 148 14.54 -10.36 -8.04
N PRO A 149 15.49 -11.02 -8.74
CA PRO A 149 16.78 -10.42 -9.13
C PRO A 149 16.69 -9.20 -10.05
N MET A 150 15.58 -9.05 -10.78
CA MET A 150 15.37 -7.93 -11.71
C MET A 150 15.17 -6.59 -10.99
N VAL A 151 14.72 -6.60 -9.72
CA VAL A 151 14.34 -5.40 -8.98
C VAL A 151 14.95 -5.41 -7.56
N PRO A 152 16.32 -5.43 -7.45
CA PRO A 152 17.00 -5.57 -6.16
C PRO A 152 16.72 -4.40 -5.20
N GLY A 153 16.60 -3.18 -5.72
CA GLY A 153 16.29 -1.99 -4.93
C GLY A 153 14.85 -2.05 -4.37
N TYR A 154 13.89 -2.43 -5.20
CA TYR A 154 12.50 -2.64 -4.78
C TYR A 154 12.37 -3.76 -3.74
N SER A 155 13.04 -4.89 -3.97
CA SER A 155 13.04 -6.02 -3.03
C SER A 155 13.63 -5.63 -1.69
N ALA A 156 14.77 -4.94 -1.67
CA ALA A 156 15.39 -4.41 -0.45
C ALA A 156 14.46 -3.42 0.27
N ALA A 157 13.83 -2.50 -0.47
CA ALA A 157 12.89 -1.54 0.07
C ALA A 157 11.66 -2.23 0.70
N LYS A 158 11.06 -3.22 0.01
CA LYS A 158 9.88 -3.95 0.52
C LYS A 158 10.22 -4.85 1.71
N SER A 159 11.43 -5.42 1.77
CA SER A 159 11.94 -6.09 2.98
C SER A 159 12.11 -5.10 4.14
N GLY A 160 12.60 -3.89 3.86
CA GLY A 160 12.66 -2.79 4.81
C GLY A 160 11.28 -2.40 5.33
N ILE A 161 10.26 -2.34 4.48
CA ILE A 161 8.85 -2.08 4.86
C ILE A 161 8.33 -3.14 5.83
N VAL A 162 8.61 -4.42 5.59
CA VAL A 162 8.24 -5.51 6.52
C VAL A 162 8.88 -5.28 7.90
N ASN A 163 10.17 -4.95 7.94
CA ASN A 163 10.87 -4.71 9.20
C ASN A 163 10.36 -3.44 9.91
N ILE A 164 10.16 -2.34 9.18
CA ILE A 164 9.61 -1.08 9.73
C ILE A 164 8.20 -1.31 10.29
N THR A 165 7.36 -2.10 9.63
CA THR A 165 6.03 -2.48 10.11
C THR A 165 6.10 -3.06 11.52
N ARG A 166 7.00 -4.03 11.76
CA ARG A 166 7.20 -4.65 13.07
C ARG A 166 7.72 -3.66 14.11
N ASN A 167 8.70 -2.84 13.74
CA ASN A 167 9.28 -1.84 14.64
C ASN A 167 8.26 -0.79 15.08
N LEU A 168 7.47 -0.27 14.13
CA LEU A 168 6.43 0.72 14.45
C LEU A 168 5.26 0.09 15.22
N ALA A 169 4.89 -1.15 14.93
CA ALA A 169 3.88 -1.89 15.69
C ALA A 169 4.25 -1.95 17.18
N VAL A 170 5.48 -2.35 17.51
CA VAL A 170 5.96 -2.40 18.90
C VAL A 170 6.02 -1.00 19.50
N LYS A 171 6.58 -0.02 18.77
CA LYS A 171 6.78 1.35 19.28
C LYS A 171 5.45 2.06 19.55
N TRP A 172 4.41 1.80 18.75
CA TRP A 172 3.16 2.55 18.80
C TRP A 172 1.98 1.81 19.42
N ALA A 173 2.14 0.52 19.78
CA ALA A 173 1.07 -0.27 20.40
C ALA A 173 0.44 0.43 21.61
N GLY A 174 1.23 0.91 22.55
CA GLY A 174 0.76 1.65 23.74
C GLY A 174 0.22 3.06 23.44
N LYS A 175 0.13 3.44 22.15
CA LYS A 175 -0.39 4.74 21.69
C LYS A 175 -1.70 4.60 20.92
N GLY A 176 -2.29 3.40 20.91
CA GLY A 176 -3.52 3.12 20.18
C GLY A 176 -3.35 3.09 18.67
N ILE A 177 -2.15 2.76 18.17
CA ILE A 177 -1.88 2.65 16.73
C ILE A 177 -1.39 1.24 16.41
N ARG A 178 -2.09 0.55 15.52
CA ARG A 178 -1.69 -0.74 14.97
C ARG A 178 -0.98 -0.52 13.63
N VAL A 179 0.04 -1.33 13.37
CA VAL A 179 0.79 -1.25 12.10
C VAL A 179 0.95 -2.66 11.55
N ASN A 180 0.43 -2.90 10.35
CA ASN A 180 0.50 -4.19 9.67
C ASN A 180 0.96 -4.02 8.22
N ALA A 181 1.29 -5.11 7.56
CA ALA A 181 1.61 -5.13 6.15
C ALA A 181 0.76 -6.16 5.39
N VAL A 182 0.50 -5.87 4.13
CA VAL A 182 0.01 -6.84 3.15
C VAL A 182 1.11 -7.03 2.11
N ALA A 183 1.43 -8.28 1.79
CA ALA A 183 2.40 -8.66 0.78
C ALA A 183 1.68 -9.34 -0.40
N PRO A 184 1.28 -8.57 -1.44
CA PRO A 184 0.68 -9.13 -2.63
C PRO A 184 1.69 -9.93 -3.45
N GLY A 185 1.19 -10.97 -4.14
CA GLY A 185 1.88 -11.64 -5.24
C GLY A 185 1.81 -10.85 -6.55
N ALA A 186 1.82 -11.57 -7.65
CA ALA A 186 1.58 -11.00 -8.98
C ALA A 186 0.10 -10.66 -9.15
N ILE A 187 -0.21 -9.36 -9.15
CA ILE A 187 -1.57 -8.82 -9.25
C ILE A 187 -1.72 -8.08 -10.56
N ASP A 188 -2.85 -8.26 -11.24
CA ASP A 188 -3.17 -7.54 -12.47
C ASP A 188 -3.40 -6.05 -12.19
N THR A 189 -2.43 -5.24 -12.60
CA THR A 189 -2.35 -3.81 -12.33
C THR A 189 -1.58 -3.10 -13.45
N PRO A 190 -1.63 -1.76 -13.55
CA PRO A 190 -0.75 -1.03 -14.46
C PRO A 190 0.74 -1.31 -14.25
N MET A 191 1.18 -1.68 -13.04
CA MET A 191 2.58 -2.02 -12.77
C MET A 191 3.00 -3.33 -13.44
N THR A 192 2.11 -4.32 -13.52
CA THR A 192 2.37 -5.64 -14.14
C THR A 192 1.95 -5.71 -15.60
N ALA A 193 1.19 -4.72 -16.09
CA ALA A 193 0.71 -4.67 -17.48
C ALA A 193 1.81 -4.87 -18.54
N PRO A 194 3.05 -4.34 -18.39
CA PRO A 194 4.12 -4.63 -19.35
C PRO A 194 4.47 -6.11 -19.47
N MET A 195 4.25 -6.93 -18.44
CA MET A 195 4.51 -8.37 -18.47
C MET A 195 3.52 -9.11 -19.39
N HIS A 196 2.27 -8.63 -19.46
CA HIS A 196 1.21 -9.30 -20.24
C HIS A 196 1.47 -9.27 -21.76
N GLY A 197 2.36 -8.40 -22.24
CA GLY A 197 2.76 -8.33 -23.65
C GLY A 197 3.79 -9.39 -24.06
N VAL A 198 4.33 -10.18 -23.11
CA VAL A 198 5.39 -11.18 -23.36
C VAL A 198 4.96 -12.52 -22.79
N ALA A 199 4.48 -13.41 -23.67
CA ALA A 199 3.89 -14.69 -23.28
C ALA A 199 4.82 -15.56 -22.41
N GLU A 200 6.10 -15.58 -22.72
CA GLU A 200 7.11 -16.35 -21.98
C GLU A 200 7.29 -15.83 -20.54
N ILE A 201 7.18 -14.53 -20.33
CA ILE A 201 7.26 -13.92 -18.97
C ILE A 201 6.00 -14.29 -18.17
N VAL A 202 4.82 -14.21 -18.81
CA VAL A 202 3.56 -14.59 -18.18
C VAL A 202 3.58 -16.05 -17.78
N GLU A 203 3.98 -16.95 -18.71
CA GLU A 203 4.05 -18.39 -18.46
C GLU A 203 5.03 -18.72 -17.32
N ALA A 204 6.21 -18.11 -17.32
CA ALA A 204 7.21 -18.27 -16.27
C ALA A 204 6.68 -17.80 -14.90
N GLU A 205 5.99 -16.64 -14.83
CA GLU A 205 5.40 -16.17 -13.59
C GLU A 205 4.27 -17.09 -13.11
N LEU A 206 3.37 -17.51 -14.02
CA LEU A 206 2.27 -18.42 -13.68
C LEU A 206 2.77 -19.80 -13.23
N ALA A 207 3.94 -20.24 -13.69
CA ALA A 207 4.54 -21.49 -13.25
C ALA A 207 4.88 -21.49 -11.76
N HIS A 208 5.19 -20.31 -11.19
CA HIS A 208 5.50 -20.12 -9.78
C HIS A 208 4.27 -19.84 -8.90
N ILE A 209 3.08 -19.68 -9.49
CA ILE A 209 1.86 -19.42 -8.76
C ILE A 209 1.00 -20.70 -8.74
N PRO A 210 0.83 -21.39 -7.61
CA PRO A 210 -0.01 -22.60 -7.54
C PRO A 210 -1.45 -22.41 -8.04
N LEU A 211 -2.06 -21.24 -7.81
CA LEU A 211 -3.39 -20.90 -8.36
C LEU A 211 -3.40 -20.61 -9.87
N ARG A 212 -2.24 -20.60 -10.54
CA ARG A 212 -2.09 -20.50 -12.01
C ARG A 212 -2.76 -19.29 -12.65
N ARG A 213 -2.87 -18.19 -11.93
CA ARG A 213 -3.37 -16.90 -12.43
C ARG A 213 -2.78 -15.74 -11.67
N PHE A 214 -2.80 -14.56 -12.28
CA PHE A 214 -2.63 -13.32 -11.55
C PHE A 214 -3.81 -13.11 -10.58
N GLY A 215 -3.53 -12.48 -9.44
CA GLY A 215 -4.57 -12.02 -8.55
C GLY A 215 -5.24 -10.74 -9.08
N TYR A 216 -6.43 -10.46 -8.58
CA TYR A 216 -7.14 -9.20 -8.88
C TYR A 216 -6.97 -8.21 -7.74
N VAL A 217 -7.01 -6.91 -8.05
CA VAL A 217 -6.95 -5.83 -7.04
C VAL A 217 -8.07 -5.96 -6.01
N THR A 218 -9.21 -6.49 -6.40
CA THR A 218 -10.37 -6.77 -5.53
C THR A 218 -10.14 -7.94 -4.56
N GLU A 219 -9.07 -8.71 -4.72
CA GLU A 219 -8.66 -9.77 -3.78
C GLU A 219 -7.67 -9.23 -2.72
N ILE A 220 -7.06 -8.06 -2.97
CA ILE A 220 -6.15 -7.40 -2.02
C ILE A 220 -6.89 -6.39 -1.13
N ALA A 221 -7.75 -5.57 -1.72
CA ALA A 221 -8.43 -4.49 -1.03
C ALA A 221 -9.21 -4.95 0.24
N PRO A 222 -9.94 -6.09 0.25
CA PRO A 222 -10.63 -6.58 1.45
C PRO A 222 -9.67 -6.96 2.58
N THR A 223 -8.48 -7.49 2.27
CA THR A 223 -7.45 -7.79 3.29
C THR A 223 -6.94 -6.51 3.94
N VAL A 224 -6.69 -5.46 3.15
CA VAL A 224 -6.30 -4.14 3.66
C VAL A 224 -7.41 -3.58 4.56
N ALA A 225 -8.67 -3.62 4.10
CA ALA A 225 -9.81 -3.14 4.86
C ALA A 225 -9.98 -3.91 6.17
N PHE A 226 -9.90 -5.25 6.16
CA PHE A 226 -9.97 -6.07 7.37
C PHE A 226 -8.96 -5.63 8.43
N LEU A 227 -7.72 -5.35 8.04
CA LEU A 227 -6.68 -4.89 8.97
C LEU A 227 -6.97 -3.50 9.58
N CYS A 228 -7.94 -2.77 9.04
CA CYS A 228 -8.37 -1.47 9.55
C CYS A 228 -9.64 -1.54 10.41
N THR A 229 -10.25 -2.72 10.55
CA THR A 229 -11.46 -2.92 11.37
C THR A 229 -11.13 -3.16 12.84
N GLU A 230 -12.15 -3.04 13.69
CA GLU A 230 -12.09 -3.43 15.11
C GLU A 230 -11.83 -4.94 15.28
N GLN A 231 -12.32 -5.79 14.37
CA GLN A 231 -12.13 -7.23 14.39
C GLN A 231 -10.66 -7.64 14.29
N SER A 232 -9.81 -6.74 13.79
CA SER A 232 -8.35 -6.93 13.74
C SER A 232 -7.60 -6.22 14.88
N SER A 233 -8.30 -5.78 15.95
CA SER A 233 -7.73 -4.98 17.04
C SER A 233 -6.56 -5.65 17.80
N TYR A 234 -6.46 -6.97 17.75
CA TYR A 234 -5.33 -7.70 18.33
C TYR A 234 -4.23 -8.05 17.31
N THR A 235 -4.36 -7.55 16.07
CA THR A 235 -3.40 -7.77 14.99
C THR A 235 -2.52 -6.54 14.81
N SER A 236 -1.24 -6.64 15.17
CA SER A 236 -0.24 -5.59 14.97
C SER A 236 1.14 -6.21 14.76
N GLY A 237 1.90 -5.72 13.78
CA GLY A 237 3.20 -6.25 13.36
C GLY A 237 3.12 -7.45 12.41
N ALA A 238 1.93 -7.82 11.97
CA ALA A 238 1.71 -8.94 11.06
C ALA A 238 2.00 -8.58 9.60
N VAL A 239 2.36 -9.60 8.82
CA VAL A 239 2.47 -9.53 7.36
C VAL A 239 1.50 -10.55 6.77
N PHE A 240 0.50 -10.08 6.05
CA PHE A 240 -0.49 -10.91 5.37
C PHE A 240 -0.07 -11.14 3.93
N VAL A 241 0.27 -12.36 3.59
CA VAL A 241 0.61 -12.76 2.23
C VAL A 241 -0.67 -13.07 1.45
N VAL A 242 -0.82 -12.47 0.27
CA VAL A 242 -1.97 -12.67 -0.64
C VAL A 242 -1.42 -12.85 -2.04
N ASP A 243 -0.99 -14.07 -2.40
CA ASP A 243 -0.13 -14.33 -3.54
C ASP A 243 -0.44 -15.61 -4.33
N GLY A 244 -1.58 -16.25 -4.07
CA GLY A 244 -1.93 -17.51 -4.74
C GLY A 244 -1.05 -18.68 -4.36
N ALA A 245 -0.47 -18.67 -3.13
CA ALA A 245 0.45 -19.63 -2.55
C ALA A 245 1.88 -19.61 -3.20
N SER A 246 2.24 -18.54 -3.87
CA SER A 246 3.53 -18.39 -4.55
C SER A 246 4.72 -18.36 -3.55
N ASP A 247 4.49 -17.94 -2.31
CA ASP A 247 5.51 -17.92 -1.23
C ASP A 247 5.74 -19.31 -0.60
N CYS A 248 4.92 -20.30 -0.94
CA CYS A 248 4.95 -21.65 -0.35
C CYS A 248 5.75 -22.65 -1.20
N VAL A 249 6.27 -22.28 -2.39
CA VAL A 249 6.91 -23.17 -3.36
C VAL A 249 8.26 -22.66 -3.81
#